data_c7ddb3fbe1d03ae0c2f45b2f68212614
#
_entry.id   c7ddb3fbe1d03ae0c2f45b2f68212614
#
_cell.length_a   1.000
_cell.length_b   1.000
_cell.length_c   1.000
_cell.angle_alpha   90.00
_cell.angle_beta   90.00
_cell.angle_gamma   90.00
#
_symmetry.space_group_name_H-M   'P 1'
#
loop_
_entity.id
_entity.type
_entity.pdbx_description
1 polymer ?
#
loop_
_entity_poly.entity_id
_entity_poly.type
_entity_poly.pdbx_seq_one_letter_code
_entity_poly.pdbx_strand_id
1 'polypeptide(L)' 'MDYTKAQLIDALVAEWEYLCHEDFDPETDQTPEEYREDLIEMTIEQLVEETDTDSEIYSLKQYMEFWG' A
#
# COMPACT_ATOMS: atom_id res chain seq x y z
N MET A 1 0.69 -2.97 17.33
CA MET A 1 0.53 -3.22 15.90
C MET A 1 1.46 -4.34 15.48
N ASP A 2 0.91 -5.39 14.90
CA ASP A 2 1.65 -6.64 14.70
C ASP A 2 2.16 -6.85 13.27
N TYR A 3 2.15 -5.79 12.47
CA TYR A 3 2.61 -5.88 11.09
C TYR A 3 3.97 -5.22 10.92
N THR A 4 4.81 -5.84 10.09
CA THR A 4 6.11 -5.25 9.75
C THR A 4 5.95 -4.22 8.63
N LYS A 5 6.97 -3.38 8.48
CA LYS A 5 7.01 -2.42 7.39
C LYS A 5 6.90 -3.13 6.03
N ALA A 6 7.58 -4.28 5.88
CA ALA A 6 7.54 -5.05 4.64
C ALA A 6 6.12 -5.54 4.32
N GLN A 7 5.38 -5.98 5.34
CA GLN A 7 4.00 -6.41 5.15
C GLN A 7 3.11 -5.25 4.69
N LEU A 8 3.26 -4.07 5.28
CA LEU A 8 2.50 -2.89 4.89
C LEU A 8 2.83 -2.47 3.46
N ILE A 9 4.10 -2.50 3.09
CA ILE A 9 4.53 -2.17 1.73
C ILE A 9 3.92 -3.15 0.72
N ASP A 10 3.98 -4.44 1.01
CA ASP A 10 3.43 -5.46 0.12
C ASP A 10 1.93 -5.27 -0.08
N ALA A 11 1.20 -4.97 0.99
CA ALA A 11 -0.23 -4.71 0.91
C ALA A 11 -0.55 -3.48 0.07
N LEU A 12 0.17 -2.39 0.27
CA LEU A 12 -0.02 -1.16 -0.48
C LEU A 12 0.28 -1.34 -1.96
N VAL A 13 1.34 -2.07 -2.28
CA VAL A 13 1.70 -2.36 -3.67
C VAL A 13 0.63 -3.23 -4.33
N ALA A 14 0.11 -4.23 -3.61
CA ALA A 14 -0.94 -5.10 -4.13
C ALA A 14 -2.21 -4.31 -4.46
N GLU A 15 -2.62 -3.41 -3.56
CA GLU A 15 -3.77 -2.55 -3.81
C GLU A 15 -3.53 -1.62 -5.00
N TRP A 16 -2.35 -1.02 -5.05
CA TRP A 16 -2.00 -0.10 -6.13
C TRP A 16 -2.02 -0.81 -7.48
N GLU A 17 -1.46 -2.00 -7.58
CA GLU A 17 -1.49 -2.79 -8.81
C GLU A 17 -2.90 -3.13 -9.23
N TYR A 18 -3.76 -3.45 -8.27
CA TYR A 18 -5.17 -3.75 -8.55
C TYR A 18 -5.89 -2.54 -9.12
N LEU A 19 -5.68 -1.36 -8.53
CA LEU A 19 -6.34 -0.13 -8.97
C LEU A 19 -5.83 0.34 -10.33
N CYS A 20 -4.56 0.08 -10.67
CA CYS A 20 -3.94 0.52 -11.91
C CYS A 20 -4.00 -0.54 -13.01
N HIS A 21 -4.65 -1.65 -12.77
CA HIS A 21 -4.63 -2.81 -13.68
C HIS A 21 -5.11 -2.48 -15.09
N GLU A 22 -6.14 -1.67 -15.22
CA GLU A 22 -6.74 -1.35 -16.53
C GLU A 22 -6.17 -0.09 -17.16
N ASP A 23 -5.72 0.86 -16.35
CA ASP A 23 -5.31 2.18 -16.81
C ASP A 23 -3.81 2.45 -16.65
N PHE A 24 -3.02 1.39 -16.48
CA PHE A 24 -1.58 1.54 -16.28
C PHE A 24 -0.89 2.04 -17.54
N ASP A 25 -0.18 3.16 -17.44
CA ASP A 25 0.62 3.72 -18.52
C ASP A 25 2.08 3.81 -18.07
N PRO A 26 2.97 2.95 -18.59
CA PRO A 26 4.36 2.93 -18.15
C PRO A 26 5.15 4.20 -18.48
N GLU A 27 4.63 5.06 -19.35
CA GLU A 27 5.31 6.30 -19.67
C GLU A 27 4.97 7.42 -18.67
N THR A 28 3.79 7.40 -18.05
CA THR A 28 3.33 8.45 -17.14
C THR A 28 3.15 7.98 -15.70
N ASP A 29 2.88 6.69 -15.50
CA ASP A 29 2.65 6.13 -14.18
C ASP A 29 3.91 5.46 -13.63
N GLN A 30 4.06 5.47 -12.30
CA GLN A 30 5.14 4.75 -11.66
C GLN A 30 5.01 3.25 -11.89
N THR A 31 6.14 2.56 -12.01
CA THR A 31 6.14 1.10 -11.99
C THR A 31 5.94 0.62 -10.55
N PRO A 32 5.49 -0.63 -10.34
CA PRO A 32 5.40 -1.19 -9.00
C PRO A 32 6.70 -1.12 -8.21
N GLU A 33 7.83 -1.28 -8.88
CA GLU A 33 9.15 -1.21 -8.25
C GLU A 33 9.45 0.20 -7.75
N GLU A 34 9.14 1.22 -8.55
CA GLU A 34 9.34 2.62 -8.16
C GLU A 34 8.45 2.99 -6.97
N TYR A 35 7.19 2.56 -7.00
CA TYR A 35 6.27 2.81 -5.90
C TYR A 35 6.75 2.14 -4.62
N ARG A 36 7.23 0.91 -4.71
CA ARG A 36 7.78 0.19 -3.56
C ARG A 36 8.98 0.93 -2.97
N GLU A 37 9.86 1.49 -3.80
CA GLU A 37 11.01 2.26 -3.32
C GLU A 37 10.56 3.50 -2.54
N ASP A 38 9.54 4.20 -3.01
CA ASP A 38 8.98 5.33 -2.28
C ASP A 38 8.43 4.90 -0.92
N LEU A 39 7.72 3.76 -0.88
CA LEU A 39 7.17 3.24 0.37
C LEU A 39 8.25 2.83 1.37
N ILE A 40 9.38 2.30 0.88
CA ILE A 40 10.50 1.91 1.74
C ILE A 40 11.06 3.10 2.52
N GLU A 41 11.04 4.28 1.92
CA GLU A 41 11.54 5.50 2.58
C GLU A 41 10.55 6.08 3.60
N MET A 42 9.31 5.62 3.60
CA MET A 42 8.29 6.10 4.53
C MET A 42 8.39 5.39 5.87
N THR A 43 7.95 6.07 6.92
CA THR A 43 7.84 5.43 8.24
C THR A 43 6.63 4.50 8.28
N ILE A 44 6.59 3.61 9.28
CA ILE A 44 5.44 2.72 9.48
C ILE A 44 4.17 3.55 9.68
N GLU A 45 4.25 4.65 10.43
CA GLU A 45 3.10 5.52 10.64
C GLU A 45 2.58 6.12 9.34
N GLN A 46 3.47 6.54 8.46
CA GLN A 46 3.09 7.07 7.16
C GLN A 46 2.46 5.98 6.28
N LEU A 47 2.98 4.76 6.34
CA LEU A 47 2.42 3.64 5.58
C LEU A 47 1.00 3.31 6.05
N VAL A 48 0.76 3.36 7.36
CA VAL A 48 -0.58 3.14 7.89
C VAL A 48 -1.54 4.23 7.40
N GLU A 49 -1.11 5.48 7.35
CA GLU A 49 -1.92 6.56 6.82
C GLU A 49 -2.25 6.34 5.34
N GLU A 50 -1.31 5.80 4.56
CA GLU A 50 -1.54 5.51 3.15
C GLU A 50 -2.60 4.41 2.94
N THR A 51 -2.76 3.50 3.91
CA THR A 51 -3.79 2.47 3.83
C THR A 51 -5.19 3.02 4.06
N ASP A 52 -5.31 4.25 4.54
CA ASP A 52 -6.59 4.90 4.86
C ASP A 52 -7.44 4.08 5.85
N THR A 53 -6.77 3.53 6.85
CA THR A 53 -7.43 2.68 7.85
C THR A 53 -7.67 3.38 9.18
N ASP A 54 -7.59 4.71 9.19
CA ASP A 54 -7.87 5.52 10.38
C ASP A 54 -9.35 5.63 10.71
N SER A 55 -10.23 5.22 9.81
CA SER A 55 -11.66 5.34 10.04
C SER A 55 -12.16 4.24 10.98
N GLU A 56 -13.24 4.52 11.71
CA GLU A 56 -13.89 3.54 12.57
C GLU A 56 -14.51 2.38 11.77
N ILE A 57 -14.73 2.59 10.49
CA ILE A 57 -15.41 1.64 9.61
C ILE A 57 -14.45 0.61 9.04
N TYR A 58 -13.18 0.99 8.83
CA TYR A 58 -12.20 0.13 8.17
C TYR A 58 -10.89 0.12 8.96
N SER A 59 -10.53 -1.04 9.48
CA SER A 59 -9.33 -1.17 10.33
C SER A 59 -8.14 -1.70 9.53
N LEU A 60 -6.95 -1.45 10.05
CA LEU A 60 -5.71 -1.97 9.46
C LEU A 60 -5.75 -3.50 9.35
N LYS A 61 -6.31 -4.17 10.32
CA LYS A 61 -6.44 -5.62 10.30
C LYS A 61 -7.25 -6.10 9.09
N GLN A 62 -8.38 -5.44 8.81
CA GLN A 62 -9.20 -5.79 7.66
C GLN A 62 -8.46 -5.52 6.36
N TYR A 63 -7.76 -4.41 6.27
CA TYR A 63 -6.94 -4.08 5.11
C TYR A 63 -5.88 -5.15 4.85
N MET A 64 -5.17 -5.55 5.90
CA MET A 64 -4.12 -6.55 5.77
C MET A 64 -4.65 -7.94 5.47
N GLU A 65 -5.85 -8.28 5.93
CA GLU A 65 -6.49 -9.54 5.57
C GLU A 65 -6.85 -9.60 4.09
N PHE A 66 -7.15 -8.46 3.50
CA PHE A 66 -7.52 -8.37 2.08
C PHE A 66 -6.30 -8.28 1.17
N TRP A 67 -5.33 -7.44 1.51
CA TRP A 67 -4.20 -7.12 0.63
C TRP A 67 -2.87 -7.75 1.04
N GLY A 68 -2.72 -7.99 2.33
CA GLY A 68 -1.50 -8.59 2.85
C GLY A 68 -1.57 -10.09 2.84
#